data_b792cbda35163f0af7d1c847f72de554
#
_entry.id   b792cbda35163f0af7d1c847f72de554
#
_cell.length_a   1.000
_cell.length_b   1.000
_cell.length_c   1.000
_cell.angle_alpha   90.00
_cell.angle_beta   90.00
_cell.angle_gamma   90.00
#
_symmetry.space_group_name_H-M   'P 1'
#
loop_
_entity.id
_entity.type
_entity.pdbx_description
1 polymer ?
#
loop_
_entity_poly.entity_id
_entity_poly.type
_entity_poly.pdbx_seq_one_letter_code
_entity_poly.pdbx_strand_id
1 'polypeptide(L)'
;IVGRNRCIYAILGDEGRELMFNRLRGLDYLARVDLIESPYKSMDRKSALAEHQVKVGETSVGEGGPFFIGGHCTVDPEEPNLYLETAAALKEVGVHALRGGVWKPRTNPYSYQGVSKALEIVLEAKARTGLPVDVEVMDTEQLEIAVDAGVDVLQIGTRNALNYSLLKEVGKKTTGSSTAVLLKRGRHMAPPNEFIAAAEYIVAAGNPNVMLCPRGTMPALDGYRNQPDESITP
;
A
#
# COMPACT_ATOMS: atom_id res chain seq x y z
N ILE A 1 -5.49 -8.78 18.95
CA ILE A 1 -5.24 -7.36 18.58
C ILE A 1 -5.95 -6.50 19.61
N VAL A 2 -5.21 -5.62 20.27
CA VAL A 2 -5.75 -4.72 21.30
C VAL A 2 -5.71 -3.29 20.77
N GLY A 3 -6.87 -2.70 20.57
CA GLY A 3 -7.03 -1.27 20.27
C GLY A 3 -7.37 -0.48 21.53
N ARG A 4 -7.39 0.85 21.46
CA ARG A 4 -7.74 1.72 22.60
C ARG A 4 -9.13 1.43 23.19
N ASN A 5 -10.09 0.99 22.39
CA ASN A 5 -11.48 0.77 22.78
C ASN A 5 -12.02 -0.63 22.42
N ARG A 6 -11.23 -1.51 21.81
CA ARG A 6 -11.69 -2.85 21.40
C ARG A 6 -10.56 -3.87 21.52
N CYS A 7 -10.91 -5.08 21.93
CA CYS A 7 -10.01 -6.24 21.95
C CYS A 7 -10.59 -7.29 21.00
N ILE A 8 -9.74 -7.83 20.10
CA ILE A 8 -10.12 -8.87 19.16
C ILE A 8 -9.39 -10.16 19.54
N TYR A 9 -10.13 -11.21 19.75
CA TYR A 9 -9.62 -12.57 19.98
C TYR A 9 -9.81 -13.39 18.71
N ALA A 10 -8.73 -13.98 18.19
CA ALA A 10 -8.80 -14.95 17.10
C ALA A 10 -8.71 -16.36 17.68
N ILE A 11 -9.71 -17.17 17.42
CA ILE A 11 -9.72 -18.60 17.79
C ILE A 11 -9.40 -19.39 16.53
N LEU A 12 -8.35 -20.21 16.58
CA LEU A 12 -7.90 -21.03 15.47
C LEU A 12 -8.26 -22.50 15.76
N GLY A 13 -8.82 -23.19 14.79
CA GLY A 13 -9.17 -24.60 14.88
C GLY A 13 -10.36 -24.96 13.98
N ASP A 14 -10.39 -26.18 13.52
CA ASP A 14 -11.42 -26.67 12.58
C ASP A 14 -12.48 -27.55 13.22
N GLU A 15 -12.21 -28.17 14.36
CA GLU A 15 -13.09 -29.13 14.97
C GLU A 15 -14.22 -28.47 15.77
N GLY A 16 -15.47 -28.80 15.44
CA GLY A 16 -16.65 -28.33 16.18
C GLY A 16 -17.02 -26.87 15.94
N ARG A 17 -16.68 -26.30 14.79
CA ARG A 17 -16.92 -24.89 14.42
C ARG A 17 -18.30 -24.37 14.79
N GLU A 18 -19.35 -25.09 14.41
CA GLU A 18 -20.73 -24.63 14.62
C GLU A 18 -21.11 -24.59 16.10
N LEU A 19 -20.74 -25.60 16.85
CA LEU A 19 -21.02 -25.66 18.29
C LEU A 19 -20.25 -24.59 19.06
N MET A 20 -18.98 -24.39 18.73
CA MET A 20 -18.14 -23.34 19.34
C MET A 20 -18.64 -21.96 18.99
N PHE A 21 -19.00 -21.73 17.73
CA PHE A 21 -19.52 -20.46 17.25
C PHE A 21 -20.83 -20.08 17.96
N ASN A 22 -21.75 -21.06 18.11
CA ASN A 22 -23.02 -20.83 18.83
C ASN A 22 -22.79 -20.57 20.32
N ARG A 23 -21.84 -21.24 20.97
CA ARG A 23 -21.46 -20.97 22.36
C ARG A 23 -20.86 -19.57 22.54
N LEU A 24 -19.98 -19.16 21.64
CA LEU A 24 -19.39 -17.80 21.69
C LEU A 24 -20.44 -16.71 21.49
N ARG A 25 -21.37 -16.91 20.56
CA ARG A 25 -22.48 -15.96 20.36
C ARG A 25 -23.38 -15.78 21.56
N GLY A 26 -23.47 -16.76 22.44
CA GLY A 26 -24.25 -16.70 23.68
C GLY A 26 -23.52 -15.99 24.83
N LEU A 27 -22.33 -15.45 24.63
CA LEU A 27 -21.57 -14.77 25.70
C LEU A 27 -21.86 -13.25 25.67
N ASP A 28 -22.53 -12.75 26.70
CA ASP A 28 -23.03 -11.36 26.80
C ASP A 28 -21.92 -10.30 26.77
N TYR A 29 -20.65 -10.68 27.07
CA TYR A 29 -19.52 -9.77 27.06
C TYR A 29 -18.80 -9.69 25.71
N LEU A 30 -19.26 -10.43 24.69
CA LEU A 30 -18.76 -10.34 23.33
C LEU A 30 -19.67 -9.44 22.50
N ALA A 31 -19.13 -8.35 22.02
CA ALA A 31 -19.86 -7.43 21.16
C ALA A 31 -20.22 -8.03 19.79
N ARG A 32 -19.37 -8.94 19.28
CA ARG A 32 -19.55 -9.58 17.98
C ARG A 32 -18.72 -10.86 17.87
N VAL A 33 -19.27 -11.86 17.20
CA VAL A 33 -18.58 -13.12 16.86
C VAL A 33 -18.77 -13.38 15.37
N ASP A 34 -17.67 -13.44 14.64
CA ASP A 34 -17.66 -13.68 13.20
C ASP A 34 -16.91 -14.97 12.87
N LEU A 35 -17.45 -15.76 11.96
CA LEU A 35 -16.73 -16.86 11.32
C LEU A 35 -15.97 -16.30 10.12
N ILE A 36 -14.64 -16.46 10.13
CA ILE A 36 -13.79 -15.97 9.06
C ILE A 36 -13.43 -17.15 8.16
N GLU A 37 -13.99 -17.15 6.97
CA GLU A 37 -13.78 -18.18 5.95
C GLU A 37 -12.74 -17.78 4.90
N SER A 38 -12.42 -16.48 4.81
CA SER A 38 -11.42 -15.99 3.88
C SER A 38 -9.99 -16.13 4.42
N PRO A 39 -8.97 -16.29 3.55
CA PRO A 39 -7.57 -16.39 3.96
C PRO A 39 -7.01 -15.08 4.54
N TYR A 40 -7.70 -13.96 4.35
CA TYR A 40 -7.42 -12.65 4.93
C TYR A 40 -8.54 -12.24 5.89
N LYS A 41 -8.17 -11.60 7.00
CA LYS A 41 -9.09 -11.31 8.11
C LYS A 41 -9.42 -9.84 8.21
N SER A 42 -8.40 -9.00 8.20
CA SER A 42 -8.54 -7.55 8.34
C SER A 42 -8.93 -6.89 7.04
N MET A 43 -8.52 -7.45 5.91
CA MET A 43 -8.86 -6.97 4.56
C MET A 43 -10.21 -7.47 4.05
N ASP A 44 -10.95 -8.25 4.84
CA ASP A 44 -12.31 -8.70 4.48
C ASP A 44 -13.31 -7.56 4.66
N ARG A 45 -14.28 -7.44 3.73
CA ARG A 45 -15.37 -6.44 3.81
C ARG A 45 -16.21 -6.52 5.08
N LYS A 46 -16.19 -7.67 5.74
CA LYS A 46 -16.91 -7.90 7.01
C LYS A 46 -16.03 -7.66 8.23
N SER A 47 -14.78 -7.27 8.03
CA SER A 47 -13.85 -7.03 9.13
C SER A 47 -14.16 -5.76 9.92
N ALA A 48 -13.47 -5.58 11.03
CA ALA A 48 -13.53 -4.34 11.80
C ALA A 48 -12.96 -3.12 11.05
N LEU A 49 -12.25 -3.34 9.93
CA LEU A 49 -11.70 -2.30 9.06
C LEU A 49 -12.56 -2.05 7.81
N ALA A 50 -13.75 -2.64 7.70
CA ALA A 50 -14.62 -2.49 6.53
C ALA A 50 -14.96 -1.03 6.19
N GLU A 51 -15.03 -0.17 7.22
CA GLU A 51 -15.31 1.26 7.08
C GLU A 51 -14.05 2.13 7.27
N HIS A 52 -12.86 1.50 7.27
CA HIS A 52 -11.61 2.24 7.39
C HIS A 52 -11.32 2.98 6.09
N GLN A 53 -11.09 4.29 6.23
CA GLN A 53 -10.73 5.16 5.12
C GLN A 53 -9.23 5.43 5.13
N VAL A 54 -8.58 5.23 4.00
CA VAL A 54 -7.18 5.58 3.83
C VAL A 54 -7.08 7.06 3.52
N LYS A 55 -6.34 7.79 4.36
CA LYS A 55 -6.05 9.22 4.13
C LYS A 55 -4.66 9.39 3.55
N VAL A 56 -4.56 10.30 2.57
CA VAL A 56 -3.30 10.76 2.00
C VAL A 56 -3.32 12.30 2.02
N GLY A 57 -2.53 12.89 2.89
CA GLY A 57 -2.67 14.32 3.22
C GLY A 57 -4.07 14.61 3.78
N GLU A 58 -4.73 15.60 3.21
CA GLU A 58 -6.09 16.01 3.61
C GLU A 58 -7.20 15.24 2.86
N THR A 59 -6.86 14.34 1.93
CA THR A 59 -7.81 13.66 1.06
C THR A 59 -8.03 12.22 1.52
N SER A 60 -9.32 11.81 1.62
CA SER A 60 -9.68 10.41 1.80
C SER A 60 -9.75 9.70 0.45
N VAL A 61 -9.04 8.58 0.32
CA VAL A 61 -9.05 7.77 -0.90
C VAL A 61 -10.34 6.98 -0.97
N GLY A 62 -11.06 7.10 -2.09
CA GLY A 62 -12.33 6.39 -2.31
C GLY A 62 -13.58 7.16 -1.91
N GLU A 63 -13.46 8.37 -1.35
CA GLU A 63 -14.60 9.24 -1.09
C GLU A 63 -14.85 10.21 -2.26
N GLY A 64 -15.98 10.06 -2.89
CA GLY A 64 -16.55 11.09 -3.79
C GLY A 64 -15.91 11.24 -5.16
N GLY A 65 -14.90 10.44 -5.52
CA GLY A 65 -14.27 10.55 -6.83
C GLY A 65 -12.93 9.82 -6.95
N PRO A 66 -12.30 9.89 -8.14
CA PRO A 66 -10.99 9.29 -8.37
C PRO A 66 -9.89 10.05 -7.64
N PHE A 67 -8.94 9.32 -7.05
CA PHE A 67 -7.73 9.86 -6.46
C PHE A 67 -6.57 9.74 -7.45
N PHE A 68 -6.01 10.88 -7.89
CA PHE A 68 -4.96 10.92 -8.90
C PHE A 68 -3.59 11.10 -8.26
N ILE A 69 -2.67 10.17 -8.58
CA ILE A 69 -1.24 10.25 -8.26
C ILE A 69 -0.48 10.46 -9.57
N GLY A 70 0.18 11.59 -9.73
CA GLY A 70 0.93 11.93 -10.93
C GLY A 70 2.41 12.17 -10.66
N GLY A 71 3.27 12.00 -11.65
CA GLY A 71 4.69 12.33 -11.52
C GLY A 71 5.64 11.38 -12.23
N HIS A 72 6.92 11.60 -12.01
CA HIS A 72 7.98 10.92 -12.73
C HIS A 72 8.18 9.47 -12.27
N CYS A 73 8.46 8.60 -13.24
CA CYS A 73 8.92 7.24 -12.96
C CYS A 73 10.30 7.24 -12.30
N THR A 74 11.15 8.21 -12.63
CA THR A 74 12.50 8.40 -12.10
C THR A 74 12.75 9.89 -11.96
N VAL A 75 13.20 10.32 -10.79
CA VAL A 75 13.67 11.68 -10.54
C VAL A 75 15.18 11.70 -10.76
N ASP A 76 15.64 12.60 -11.63
CA ASP A 76 17.05 12.76 -11.94
C ASP A 76 17.64 13.92 -11.13
N PRO A 77 18.64 13.66 -10.26
CA PRO A 77 19.29 14.73 -9.49
C PRO A 77 20.10 15.72 -10.34
N GLU A 78 20.49 15.34 -11.55
CA GLU A 78 21.20 16.24 -12.45
C GLU A 78 20.26 17.22 -13.16
N GLU A 79 18.94 16.89 -13.23
CA GLU A 79 17.92 17.70 -13.86
C GLU A 79 16.72 17.95 -12.89
N PRO A 80 16.98 18.54 -11.70
CA PRO A 80 15.95 18.69 -10.66
C PRO A 80 14.77 19.55 -11.10
N ASN A 81 15.00 20.55 -11.94
CA ASN A 81 13.96 21.45 -12.41
C ASN A 81 12.88 20.74 -13.22
N LEU A 82 13.24 19.69 -13.96
CA LEU A 82 12.27 18.93 -14.74
C LEU A 82 11.18 18.31 -13.85
N TYR A 83 11.57 17.79 -12.67
CA TYR A 83 10.59 17.27 -11.72
C TYR A 83 9.81 18.36 -11.01
N LEU A 84 10.47 19.46 -10.61
CA LEU A 84 9.84 20.57 -9.90
C LEU A 84 8.80 21.30 -10.76
N GLU A 85 9.10 21.54 -12.04
CA GLU A 85 8.16 22.11 -13.00
C GLU A 85 6.98 21.17 -13.27
N THR A 86 7.25 19.86 -13.42
CA THR A 86 6.19 18.85 -13.55
C THR A 86 5.29 18.85 -12.31
N ALA A 87 5.86 18.92 -11.11
CA ALA A 87 5.08 18.95 -9.87
C ALA A 87 4.17 20.17 -9.78
N ALA A 88 4.67 21.36 -10.20
CA ALA A 88 3.87 22.57 -10.27
C ALA A 88 2.71 22.44 -11.25
N ALA A 89 2.95 21.94 -12.47
CA ALA A 89 1.91 21.71 -13.47
C ALA A 89 0.87 20.68 -13.00
N LEU A 90 1.31 19.61 -12.33
CA LEU A 90 0.40 18.60 -11.76
C LEU A 90 -0.48 19.19 -10.66
N LYS A 91 0.05 20.11 -9.84
CA LYS A 91 -0.74 20.85 -8.86
C LYS A 91 -1.84 21.67 -9.52
N GLU A 92 -1.53 22.38 -10.61
CA GLU A 92 -2.49 23.21 -11.35
C GLU A 92 -3.62 22.38 -11.98
N VAL A 93 -3.33 21.19 -12.49
CA VAL A 93 -4.36 20.29 -13.04
C VAL A 93 -5.12 19.49 -11.98
N GLY A 94 -4.79 19.64 -10.70
CA GLY A 94 -5.57 19.11 -9.59
C GLY A 94 -5.29 17.66 -9.25
N VAL A 95 -4.06 17.17 -9.39
CA VAL A 95 -3.70 15.85 -8.81
C VAL A 95 -3.71 15.92 -7.29
N HIS A 96 -3.92 14.77 -6.65
CA HIS A 96 -4.05 14.67 -5.19
C HIS A 96 -2.72 14.33 -4.51
N ALA A 97 -1.81 13.69 -5.22
CA ALA A 97 -0.48 13.35 -4.75
C ALA A 97 0.55 13.35 -5.87
N LEU A 98 1.82 13.61 -5.53
CA LEU A 98 2.95 13.53 -6.44
C LEU A 98 3.63 12.17 -6.32
N ARG A 99 3.99 11.56 -7.45
CA ARG A 99 4.87 10.40 -7.48
C ARG A 99 6.30 10.84 -7.81
N GLY A 100 7.25 10.43 -6.98
CA GLY A 100 8.68 10.64 -7.22
C GLY A 100 9.46 9.33 -7.18
N GLY A 101 9.91 8.83 -8.32
CA GLY A 101 10.74 7.63 -8.36
C GLY A 101 12.18 7.92 -7.93
N VAL A 102 12.49 7.72 -6.65
CA VAL A 102 13.82 7.91 -6.05
C VAL A 102 14.71 6.71 -6.34
N TRP A 103 14.28 5.54 -5.91
CA TRP A 103 14.96 4.27 -6.16
C TRP A 103 14.21 3.47 -7.22
N LYS A 104 14.94 2.71 -8.05
CA LYS A 104 14.38 2.05 -9.22
C LYS A 104 14.79 0.59 -9.31
N PRO A 105 13.83 -0.36 -9.22
CA PRO A 105 14.09 -1.76 -9.47
C PRO A 105 14.31 -1.99 -10.97
N ARG A 106 15.56 -2.11 -11.40
CA ARG A 106 15.92 -2.34 -12.81
C ARG A 106 16.19 -3.81 -13.09
N THR A 107 15.78 -4.25 -14.28
CA THR A 107 16.11 -5.60 -14.77
C THR A 107 17.57 -5.66 -15.22
N ASN A 108 18.07 -4.57 -15.82
CA ASN A 108 19.46 -4.44 -16.24
C ASN A 108 20.26 -3.71 -15.15
N PRO A 109 21.31 -4.35 -14.58
CA PRO A 109 22.11 -3.76 -13.50
C PRO A 109 22.90 -2.51 -13.91
N TYR A 110 23.14 -2.33 -15.21
CA TYR A 110 23.84 -1.14 -15.76
C TYR A 110 22.90 0.06 -15.99
N SER A 111 21.59 -0.12 -15.86
CA SER A 111 20.64 0.99 -15.93
C SER A 111 20.66 1.82 -14.65
N TYR A 112 20.39 3.11 -14.76
CA TYR A 112 20.26 4.01 -13.60
C TYR A 112 19.25 3.45 -12.57
N GLN A 113 19.72 3.24 -11.36
CA GLN A 113 18.94 2.59 -10.29
C GLN A 113 18.33 3.57 -9.29
N GLY A 114 18.52 4.86 -9.52
CA GLY A 114 18.14 5.89 -8.58
C GLY A 114 19.20 6.11 -7.50
N VAL A 115 19.09 7.23 -6.82
CA VAL A 115 19.97 7.61 -5.70
C VAL A 115 19.17 8.33 -4.64
N SER A 116 19.53 8.17 -3.37
CA SER A 116 18.83 8.79 -2.24
C SER A 116 18.76 10.32 -2.32
N LYS A 117 19.75 10.97 -2.97
CA LYS A 117 19.74 12.42 -3.22
C LYS A 117 18.49 12.90 -3.98
N ALA A 118 17.89 12.06 -4.82
CA ALA A 118 16.64 12.39 -5.51
C ALA A 118 15.45 12.59 -4.55
N LEU A 119 15.52 12.06 -3.32
CA LEU A 119 14.49 12.27 -2.32
C LEU A 119 14.38 13.73 -1.91
N GLU A 120 15.50 14.45 -1.82
CA GLU A 120 15.52 15.90 -1.49
C GLU A 120 14.68 16.71 -2.49
N ILE A 121 14.77 16.36 -3.78
CA ILE A 121 14.01 17.02 -4.84
C ILE A 121 12.50 16.73 -4.71
N VAL A 122 12.16 15.47 -4.36
CA VAL A 122 10.77 15.08 -4.11
C VAL A 122 10.18 15.82 -2.93
N LEU A 123 10.94 15.97 -1.84
CA LEU A 123 10.54 16.73 -0.65
C LEU A 123 10.47 18.22 -0.92
N GLU A 124 11.35 18.77 -1.76
CA GLU A 124 11.25 20.15 -2.23
C GLU A 124 9.98 20.37 -3.03
N ALA A 125 9.62 19.47 -3.93
CA ALA A 125 8.35 19.53 -4.66
C ALA A 125 7.14 19.47 -3.70
N LYS A 126 7.18 18.60 -2.68
CA LYS A 126 6.17 18.55 -1.60
C LYS A 126 6.04 19.90 -0.92
N ALA A 127 7.15 20.51 -0.51
CA ALA A 127 7.15 21.81 0.17
C ALA A 127 6.62 22.93 -0.71
N ARG A 128 6.97 22.95 -2.01
CA ARG A 128 6.52 23.97 -2.96
C ARG A 128 5.04 23.86 -3.34
N THR A 129 4.54 22.63 -3.47
CA THR A 129 3.17 22.36 -3.95
C THR A 129 2.16 22.16 -2.83
N GLY A 130 2.60 21.74 -1.66
CA GLY A 130 1.75 21.27 -0.57
C GLY A 130 1.09 19.90 -0.84
N LEU A 131 1.45 19.23 -1.94
CA LEU A 131 0.92 17.90 -2.27
C LEU A 131 1.68 16.79 -1.52
N PRO A 132 1.00 15.78 -1.02
CA PRO A 132 1.65 14.58 -0.48
C PRO A 132 2.47 13.86 -1.55
N VAL A 133 3.49 13.11 -1.13
CA VAL A 133 4.42 12.44 -2.04
C VAL A 133 4.39 10.92 -1.87
N ASP A 134 4.41 10.23 -3.01
CA ASP A 134 4.49 8.77 -3.16
C ASP A 134 5.89 8.36 -3.63
N VAL A 135 6.58 7.53 -2.86
CA VAL A 135 7.93 7.04 -3.15
C VAL A 135 7.97 5.51 -3.04
N GLU A 136 8.52 4.86 -4.08
CA GLU A 136 8.74 3.40 -4.07
C GLU A 136 9.94 3.04 -3.19
N VAL A 137 9.76 2.10 -2.26
CA VAL A 137 10.83 1.51 -1.44
C VAL A 137 10.98 0.03 -1.75
N MET A 138 12.23 -0.48 -1.75
CA MET A 138 12.55 -1.83 -2.17
C MET A 138 13.15 -2.69 -1.04
N ASP A 139 13.68 -2.06 -0.02
CA ASP A 139 14.33 -2.69 1.12
C ASP A 139 14.10 -1.89 2.42
N THR A 140 14.64 -2.39 3.51
CA THR A 140 14.45 -1.81 4.85
C THR A 140 15.26 -0.53 5.07
N GLU A 141 16.39 -0.35 4.42
CA GLU A 141 17.19 0.87 4.51
C GLU A 141 16.45 2.04 3.82
N GLN A 142 15.96 1.81 2.61
CA GLN A 142 15.15 2.79 1.89
C GLN A 142 13.84 3.11 2.63
N LEU A 143 13.25 2.10 3.28
CA LEU A 143 12.06 2.28 4.12
C LEU A 143 12.36 3.25 5.28
N GLU A 144 13.47 3.06 5.99
CA GLU A 144 13.86 3.92 7.10
C GLU A 144 14.08 5.36 6.62
N ILE A 145 14.85 5.53 5.55
CA ILE A 145 15.12 6.86 4.95
C ILE A 145 13.80 7.55 4.56
N ALA A 146 12.87 6.84 3.92
CA ALA A 146 11.61 7.42 3.46
C ALA A 146 10.68 7.80 4.63
N VAL A 147 10.60 6.97 5.65
CA VAL A 147 9.79 7.23 6.87
C VAL A 147 10.35 8.42 7.64
N ASP A 148 11.66 8.46 7.88
CA ASP A 148 12.32 9.55 8.60
C ASP A 148 12.22 10.88 7.86
N ALA A 149 12.21 10.83 6.52
CA ALA A 149 12.02 12.01 5.66
C ALA A 149 10.55 12.49 5.59
N GLY A 150 9.60 11.76 6.16
CA GLY A 150 8.19 12.14 6.17
C GLY A 150 7.49 11.97 4.83
N VAL A 151 7.80 10.90 4.09
CA VAL A 151 7.07 10.48 2.89
C VAL A 151 5.64 10.09 3.27
N ASP A 152 4.65 10.56 2.51
CA ASP A 152 3.23 10.36 2.84
C ASP A 152 2.70 9.02 2.36
N VAL A 153 3.22 8.51 1.23
CA VAL A 153 2.83 7.23 0.65
C VAL A 153 4.06 6.41 0.32
N LEU A 154 4.15 5.22 0.90
CA LEU A 154 5.18 4.24 0.59
C LEU A 154 4.65 3.27 -0.47
N GLN A 155 5.20 3.33 -1.67
CA GLN A 155 4.84 2.41 -2.73
C GLN A 155 5.66 1.13 -2.64
N ILE A 156 4.99 -0.01 -2.56
CA ILE A 156 5.62 -1.33 -2.71
C ILE A 156 5.41 -1.79 -4.15
N GLY A 157 6.50 -1.84 -4.88
CA GLY A 157 6.48 -2.20 -6.30
C GLY A 157 6.16 -3.68 -6.52
N THR A 158 5.73 -3.97 -7.74
CA THR A 158 5.33 -5.32 -8.19
C THR A 158 6.35 -6.42 -7.86
N ARG A 159 7.67 -6.10 -7.90
CA ARG A 159 8.74 -7.08 -7.63
C ARG A 159 8.84 -7.44 -6.16
N ASN A 160 8.38 -6.57 -5.26
CA ASN A 160 8.40 -6.74 -3.81
C ASN A 160 7.02 -7.08 -3.21
N ALA A 161 5.99 -7.28 -4.03
CA ALA A 161 4.65 -7.59 -3.56
C ALA A 161 4.57 -8.92 -2.77
N LEU A 162 5.48 -9.87 -3.03
CA LEU A 162 5.62 -11.14 -2.31
C LEU A 162 6.78 -11.14 -1.30
N ASN A 163 7.43 -9.99 -1.09
CA ASN A 163 8.47 -9.87 -0.07
C ASN A 163 7.84 -9.65 1.31
N TYR A 164 7.31 -10.72 1.88
CA TYR A 164 6.57 -10.67 3.14
C TYR A 164 7.40 -10.12 4.32
N SER A 165 8.72 -10.26 4.28
CA SER A 165 9.61 -9.66 5.28
C SER A 165 9.56 -8.14 5.18
N LEU A 166 9.69 -7.57 3.98
CA LEU A 166 9.56 -6.13 3.75
C LEU A 166 8.14 -5.64 4.12
N LEU A 167 7.08 -6.37 3.71
CA LEU A 167 5.71 -5.97 4.02
C LEU A 167 5.45 -5.88 5.52
N LYS A 168 5.98 -6.82 6.30
CA LYS A 168 5.90 -6.77 7.77
C LYS A 168 6.67 -5.58 8.36
N GLU A 169 7.86 -5.31 7.87
CA GLU A 169 8.65 -4.16 8.35
C GLU A 169 7.98 -2.82 7.98
N VAL A 170 7.41 -2.71 6.78
CA VAL A 170 6.59 -1.53 6.39
C VAL A 170 5.46 -1.32 7.39
N GLY A 171 4.67 -2.35 7.68
CA GLY A 171 3.57 -2.26 8.64
C GLY A 171 4.02 -1.84 10.03
N LYS A 172 5.13 -2.41 10.53
CA LYS A 172 5.70 -2.07 11.85
C LYS A 172 6.21 -0.64 11.92
N LYS A 173 7.03 -0.23 10.96
CA LYS A 173 7.66 1.11 10.93
C LYS A 173 6.65 2.23 10.78
N THR A 174 5.51 1.95 10.15
CA THR A 174 4.43 2.93 9.94
C THR A 174 3.25 2.77 10.92
N THR A 175 3.40 1.93 11.93
CA THR A 175 2.37 1.75 12.98
C THR A 175 2.05 3.07 13.67
N GLY A 176 0.76 3.44 13.68
CA GLY A 176 0.29 4.66 14.34
C GLY A 176 0.65 5.97 13.63
N SER A 177 1.31 5.91 12.48
CA SER A 177 1.54 7.06 11.62
C SER A 177 0.37 7.29 10.65
N SER A 178 0.36 8.45 9.99
CA SER A 178 -0.56 8.75 8.88
C SER A 178 -0.06 8.25 7.53
N THR A 179 1.12 7.62 7.47
CA THR A 179 1.72 7.14 6.23
C THR A 179 0.86 6.04 5.61
N ALA A 180 0.43 6.25 4.37
CA ALA A 180 -0.28 5.25 3.59
C ALA A 180 0.70 4.32 2.85
N VAL A 181 0.26 3.11 2.55
CA VAL A 181 1.02 2.15 1.75
C VAL A 181 0.27 1.82 0.47
N LEU A 182 0.91 2.03 -0.68
CA LEU A 182 0.39 1.65 -1.98
C LEU A 182 1.03 0.32 -2.41
N LEU A 183 0.31 -0.79 -2.22
CA LEU A 183 0.77 -2.11 -2.63
C LEU A 183 0.37 -2.39 -4.07
N LYS A 184 1.35 -2.52 -4.97
CA LYS A 184 1.12 -2.92 -6.36
C LYS A 184 1.07 -4.44 -6.47
N ARG A 185 0.09 -4.95 -7.22
CA ARG A 185 -0.04 -6.38 -7.49
C ARG A 185 1.25 -6.96 -8.09
N GLY A 186 1.68 -8.10 -7.57
CA GLY A 186 2.79 -8.87 -8.10
C GLY A 186 2.46 -9.50 -9.45
N ARG A 187 3.45 -9.65 -10.33
CA ARG A 187 3.25 -10.23 -11.67
C ARG A 187 2.74 -11.67 -11.65
N HIS A 188 3.05 -12.42 -10.59
CA HIS A 188 2.68 -13.82 -10.41
C HIS A 188 1.47 -14.03 -9.50
N MET A 189 0.90 -12.96 -8.96
CA MET A 189 -0.29 -13.01 -8.12
C MET A 189 -1.57 -13.10 -8.98
N ALA A 190 -1.74 -14.23 -9.67
CA ALA A 190 -2.92 -14.45 -10.50
C ALA A 190 -4.21 -14.52 -9.68
N PRO A 191 -4.31 -15.26 -8.57
CA PRO A 191 -5.48 -15.22 -7.72
C PRO A 191 -5.58 -13.89 -6.95
N PRO A 192 -6.72 -13.18 -6.98
CA PRO A 192 -6.93 -11.98 -6.19
C PRO A 192 -6.66 -12.17 -4.70
N ASN A 193 -6.98 -13.33 -4.16
CA ASN A 193 -6.78 -13.68 -2.75
C ASN A 193 -5.31 -13.59 -2.31
N GLU A 194 -4.36 -13.97 -3.16
CA GLU A 194 -2.93 -13.86 -2.85
C GLU A 194 -2.50 -12.39 -2.72
N PHE A 195 -3.03 -11.52 -3.58
CA PHE A 195 -2.76 -10.10 -3.53
C PHE A 195 -3.34 -9.43 -2.28
N ILE A 196 -4.57 -9.77 -1.93
CA ILE A 196 -5.22 -9.27 -0.71
C ILE A 196 -4.50 -9.81 0.53
N ALA A 197 -4.10 -11.09 0.53
CA ALA A 197 -3.34 -11.70 1.62
C ALA A 197 -1.96 -11.05 1.79
N ALA A 198 -1.33 -10.59 0.73
CA ALA A 198 -0.08 -9.82 0.83
C ALA A 198 -0.31 -8.48 1.55
N ALA A 199 -1.40 -7.77 1.28
CA ALA A 199 -1.76 -6.56 2.02
C ALA A 199 -2.05 -6.83 3.50
N GLU A 200 -2.64 -7.99 3.81
CA GLU A 200 -2.88 -8.43 5.19
C GLU A 200 -1.61 -8.45 6.04
N TYR A 201 -0.43 -8.75 5.47
CA TYR A 201 0.84 -8.69 6.19
C TYR A 201 1.17 -7.30 6.73
N ILE A 202 0.84 -6.24 5.97
CA ILE A 202 1.07 -4.85 6.37
C ILE A 202 0.09 -4.48 7.48
N VAL A 203 -1.20 -4.79 7.27
CA VAL A 203 -2.28 -4.49 8.22
C VAL A 203 -2.06 -5.23 9.55
N ALA A 204 -1.76 -6.52 9.50
CA ALA A 204 -1.50 -7.34 10.68
C ALA A 204 -0.23 -6.88 11.44
N ALA A 205 0.73 -6.26 10.75
CA ALA A 205 1.92 -5.68 11.36
C ALA A 205 1.68 -4.31 11.99
N GLY A 206 0.53 -3.65 11.76
CA GLY A 206 0.09 -2.49 12.51
C GLY A 206 -0.34 -1.26 11.69
N ASN A 207 -0.26 -1.29 10.35
CA ASN A 207 -0.71 -0.18 9.53
C ASN A 207 -1.96 -0.54 8.70
N PRO A 208 -3.15 -0.03 9.06
CA PRO A 208 -4.37 -0.26 8.29
C PRO A 208 -4.49 0.62 7.03
N ASN A 209 -3.61 1.62 6.84
CA ASN A 209 -3.67 2.58 5.73
C ASN A 209 -3.09 1.96 4.45
N VAL A 210 -3.72 0.92 3.90
CA VAL A 210 -3.23 0.20 2.73
C VAL A 210 -4.17 0.40 1.54
N MET A 211 -3.60 0.89 0.45
CA MET A 211 -4.23 0.99 -0.86
C MET A 211 -3.77 -0.16 -1.75
N LEU A 212 -4.69 -0.84 -2.40
CA LEU A 212 -4.40 -1.88 -3.38
C LEU A 212 -4.33 -1.25 -4.78
N CYS A 213 -3.23 -1.51 -5.49
CA CYS A 213 -3.05 -1.06 -6.86
C CYS A 213 -3.09 -2.28 -7.80
N PRO A 214 -4.25 -2.64 -8.36
CA PRO A 214 -4.37 -3.67 -9.38
C PRO A 214 -3.57 -3.28 -10.62
N ARG A 215 -3.08 -4.27 -11.33
CA ARG A 215 -2.39 -4.11 -12.61
C ARG A 215 -2.49 -5.39 -13.41
N GLY A 216 -2.13 -5.33 -14.68
CA GLY A 216 -2.08 -6.50 -15.53
C GLY A 216 -1.09 -7.56 -15.02
N THR A 217 -1.42 -8.80 -15.31
CA THR A 217 -0.60 -9.98 -15.04
C THR A 217 0.40 -10.26 -16.16
N MET A 218 1.24 -11.28 -15.98
CA MET A 218 2.07 -11.81 -17.06
C MET A 218 1.20 -12.63 -18.03
N PRO A 219 1.12 -12.27 -19.31
CA PRO A 219 0.50 -13.16 -20.28
C PRO A 219 1.36 -14.42 -20.47
N ALA A 220 0.70 -15.53 -20.81
CA ALA A 220 1.37 -16.78 -21.14
C ALA A 220 2.19 -16.71 -22.45
N LEU A 221 1.89 -15.72 -23.29
CA LEU A 221 2.54 -15.49 -24.59
C LEU A 221 3.39 -14.22 -24.54
N ASP A 222 4.56 -14.27 -25.20
CA ASP A 222 5.44 -13.13 -25.37
C ASP A 222 4.75 -11.95 -26.07
N GLY A 223 4.98 -10.75 -25.58
CA GLY A 223 4.59 -9.52 -26.26
C GLY A 223 4.00 -8.43 -25.38
N TYR A 224 3.16 -8.73 -24.41
CA TYR A 224 2.52 -7.72 -23.57
C TYR A 224 2.93 -7.84 -22.10
N ARG A 225 3.69 -6.87 -21.65
CA ARG A 225 4.21 -6.83 -20.27
C ARG A 225 3.10 -6.71 -19.21
N ASN A 226 1.99 -6.09 -19.56
CA ASN A 226 0.90 -5.79 -18.65
C ASN A 226 -0.44 -6.02 -19.36
N GLN A 227 -0.85 -7.26 -19.50
CA GLN A 227 -2.20 -7.54 -19.97
C GLN A 227 -3.19 -7.13 -18.88
N PRO A 228 -4.19 -6.29 -19.18
CA PRO A 228 -5.24 -5.97 -18.22
C PRO A 228 -5.88 -7.23 -17.66
N ASP A 229 -6.14 -7.23 -16.37
CA ASP A 229 -6.87 -8.31 -15.71
C ASP A 229 -8.12 -7.70 -15.08
N GLU A 230 -9.22 -7.85 -15.80
CA GLU A 230 -10.53 -7.31 -15.40
C GLU A 230 -11.19 -8.13 -14.28
N SER A 231 -10.63 -9.28 -13.92
CA SER A 231 -11.18 -10.14 -12.85
C SER A 231 -11.09 -9.55 -11.45
N ILE A 232 -10.24 -8.53 -11.25
CA ILE A 232 -10.01 -7.89 -9.96
C ILE A 232 -10.32 -6.39 -9.96
N THR A 233 -10.71 -5.87 -11.11
CA THR A 233 -11.16 -4.47 -11.22
C THR A 233 -12.66 -4.50 -11.43
N PRO A 234 -13.46 -3.97 -10.50
CA PRO A 234 -14.91 -3.94 -10.62
C PRO A 234 -15.39 -3.07 -11.77
#